data_319915301ceb4074f600a3b68fc08323
#
_entry.id   319915301ceb4074f600a3b68fc08323
#
_cell.length_a   1.000
_cell.length_b   1.000
_cell.length_c   1.000
_cell.angle_alpha   90.00
_cell.angle_beta   90.00
_cell.angle_gamma   90.00
#
_symmetry.space_group_name_H-M   'P 1'
#
loop_
_entity.id
_entity.type
_entity.pdbx_description
1 polymer ?
#
loop_
_entity_poly.entity_id
_entity_poly.type
_entity_poly.pdbx_seq_one_letter_code
_entity_poly.pdbx_strand_id
1 'polypeptide(L)'
;MQTLTKEKIVFEFNKNNKFNYSVQNNEIFYVETEDCYNGQIKNENTKRKDIDMSIVDCSVGPIEVIGSKAGDILEVEVIDIELAEQGVMTTAPNLGVLGDKITDFDTKIIKIKDGFAHFSPQIKIPLTPMIGVIGVFPPEEGVHCTFPGSHGGNMDTKIIKKGTKVYLPIYVDGAGLALGDLHACMGDGELSGTGIEIGGKVCLKVKIIKEFPLSLKNPV
;
A
#
# COMPACT_ATOMS: atom_id res chain seq x y z
N MET A 1 -17.47 -13.30 4.04
CA MET A 1 -16.17 -12.61 4.06
C MET A 1 -16.38 -11.22 4.62
N GLN A 2 -15.60 -10.82 5.62
CA GLN A 2 -15.67 -9.45 6.12
C GLN A 2 -14.97 -8.47 5.18
N THR A 3 -15.37 -7.20 5.24
CA THR A 3 -14.70 -6.09 4.57
C THR A 3 -14.23 -5.11 5.63
N LEU A 4 -12.94 -4.81 5.64
CA LEU A 4 -12.33 -3.81 6.49
C LEU A 4 -12.37 -2.49 5.72
N THR A 5 -13.10 -1.51 6.25
CA THR A 5 -13.35 -0.25 5.53
C THR A 5 -12.18 0.73 5.67
N LYS A 6 -12.03 1.59 4.70
CA LYS A 6 -10.99 2.64 4.69
C LYS A 6 -11.19 3.78 5.73
N GLU A 7 -12.18 3.65 6.61
CA GLU A 7 -12.42 4.61 7.71
C GLU A 7 -11.39 4.47 8.86
N LYS A 8 -10.70 3.34 8.93
CA LYS A 8 -9.73 3.02 9.98
C LYS A 8 -8.34 2.98 9.37
N ILE A 9 -7.71 4.13 9.27
CA ILE A 9 -6.39 4.31 8.68
C ILE A 9 -5.35 4.69 9.73
N VAL A 10 -4.11 4.38 9.40
CA VAL A 10 -2.91 4.82 10.12
C VAL A 10 -1.95 5.46 9.12
N PHE A 11 -1.14 6.38 9.62
CA PHE A 11 -0.05 7.02 8.88
C PHE A 11 1.32 6.54 9.35
N GLU A 12 1.31 5.66 10.37
CA GLU A 12 2.51 5.13 11.00
C GLU A 12 2.26 3.68 11.45
N PHE A 13 3.20 2.80 11.11
CA PHE A 13 3.30 1.47 11.70
C PHE A 13 3.90 1.61 13.09
N ASN A 14 3.10 1.48 14.14
CA ASN A 14 3.53 1.68 15.51
C ASN A 14 2.87 0.65 16.42
N LYS A 15 3.69 -0.10 17.18
CA LYS A 15 3.23 -1.13 18.13
C LYS A 15 2.33 -0.61 19.25
N ASN A 16 2.31 0.69 19.47
CA ASN A 16 1.42 1.34 20.44
C ASN A 16 0.03 1.67 19.85
N ASN A 17 -0.16 1.53 18.54
CA ASN A 17 -1.46 1.67 17.92
C ASN A 17 -2.40 0.55 18.37
N LYS A 18 -3.64 0.92 18.70
CA LYS A 18 -4.68 -0.08 19.00
C LYS A 18 -5.12 -0.77 17.72
N PHE A 19 -5.39 -2.06 17.80
CA PHE A 19 -6.01 -2.77 16.69
C PHE A 19 -7.39 -2.19 16.36
N ASN A 20 -7.60 -1.89 15.09
CA ASN A 20 -8.87 -1.42 14.57
C ASN A 20 -9.74 -2.57 14.06
N TYR A 21 -9.11 -3.67 13.67
CA TYR A 21 -9.72 -4.86 13.10
C TYR A 21 -9.04 -6.12 13.64
N SER A 22 -9.73 -7.26 13.55
CA SER A 22 -9.18 -8.58 13.89
C SER A 22 -9.61 -9.60 12.84
N VAL A 23 -8.67 -10.48 12.45
CA VAL A 23 -8.91 -11.59 11.52
C VAL A 23 -8.38 -12.89 12.10
N GLN A 24 -8.98 -14.01 11.71
CA GLN A 24 -8.53 -15.34 12.13
C GLN A 24 -7.36 -15.82 11.25
N ASN A 25 -6.56 -16.73 11.80
CA ASN A 25 -5.57 -17.44 10.98
C ASN A 25 -6.26 -18.21 9.83
N ASN A 26 -5.74 -18.09 8.62
CA ASN A 26 -6.29 -18.60 7.35
C ASN A 26 -7.58 -17.92 6.87
N GLU A 27 -7.98 -16.82 7.47
CA GLU A 27 -9.13 -16.05 7.01
C GLU A 27 -8.87 -15.38 5.66
N ILE A 28 -9.94 -15.33 4.83
CA ILE A 28 -10.00 -14.51 3.63
C ILE A 28 -10.91 -13.32 3.91
N PHE A 29 -10.43 -12.11 3.64
CA PHE A 29 -11.15 -10.87 3.90
C PHE A 29 -10.81 -9.80 2.85
N TYR A 30 -11.61 -8.77 2.81
CA TYR A 30 -11.36 -7.60 1.97
C TYR A 30 -10.87 -6.42 2.80
N VAL A 31 -10.00 -5.61 2.18
CA VAL A 31 -9.55 -4.31 2.71
C VAL A 31 -9.84 -3.24 1.67
N GLU A 32 -10.64 -2.26 2.01
CA GLU A 32 -10.84 -1.06 1.19
C GLU A 32 -9.73 -0.05 1.49
N THR A 33 -9.15 0.55 0.45
CA THR A 33 -8.10 1.55 0.58
C THR A 33 -8.48 2.85 -0.12
N GLU A 34 -7.92 3.97 0.36
CA GLU A 34 -7.87 5.23 -0.39
C GLU A 34 -6.60 5.26 -1.24
N ASP A 35 -6.45 6.25 -2.14
CA ASP A 35 -5.19 6.49 -2.83
C ASP A 35 -4.12 7.01 -1.85
N CYS A 36 -2.84 7.03 -2.26
CA CYS A 36 -1.74 7.47 -1.40
C CYS A 36 -1.91 8.90 -0.87
N TYR A 37 -2.63 9.75 -1.58
CA TYR A 37 -2.93 11.13 -1.15
C TYR A 37 -4.11 11.23 -0.19
N ASN A 38 -4.65 10.11 0.30
CA ASN A 38 -5.81 10.05 1.18
C ASN A 38 -7.03 10.80 0.60
N GLY A 39 -7.24 10.67 -0.72
CA GLY A 39 -8.35 11.30 -1.43
C GLY A 39 -8.30 12.83 -1.48
N GLN A 40 -7.17 13.45 -1.16
CA GLN A 40 -7.04 14.92 -1.18
C GLN A 40 -7.05 15.49 -2.61
N ILE A 41 -6.57 14.73 -3.59
CA ILE A 41 -6.48 15.16 -5.00
C ILE A 41 -7.65 14.61 -5.80
N LYS A 42 -8.66 15.44 -6.03
CA LYS A 42 -9.90 15.05 -6.73
C LYS A 42 -9.96 15.55 -8.19
N ASN A 43 -9.09 16.48 -8.55
CA ASN A 43 -9.04 17.07 -9.88
C ASN A 43 -7.65 17.65 -10.16
N GLU A 44 -7.38 17.99 -11.43
CA GLU A 44 -6.06 18.44 -11.89
C GLU A 44 -5.67 19.85 -11.38
N ASN A 45 -6.58 20.60 -10.76
CA ASN A 45 -6.26 21.91 -10.20
C ASN A 45 -5.57 21.78 -8.83
N THR A 46 -5.80 20.69 -8.09
CA THR A 46 -5.12 20.43 -6.82
C THR A 46 -3.73 19.89 -7.10
N LYS A 47 -2.71 20.59 -6.63
CA LYS A 47 -1.30 20.19 -6.83
C LYS A 47 -0.74 19.59 -5.55
N ARG A 48 0.32 18.77 -5.67
CA ARG A 48 0.99 18.12 -4.52
C ARG A 48 1.41 19.12 -3.42
N LYS A 49 1.73 20.36 -3.77
CA LYS A 49 2.07 21.42 -2.80
C LYS A 49 0.89 21.96 -2.00
N ASP A 50 -0.33 21.66 -2.43
CA ASP A 50 -1.58 22.19 -1.84
C ASP A 50 -2.23 21.19 -0.88
N ILE A 51 -1.64 20.00 -0.72
CA ILE A 51 -2.15 18.93 0.16
C ILE A 51 -1.32 18.78 1.42
N ASP A 52 -1.90 18.16 2.43
CA ASP A 52 -1.20 17.79 3.65
C ASP A 52 -0.36 16.53 3.42
N MET A 53 0.96 16.69 3.38
CA MET A 53 1.91 15.60 3.18
C MET A 53 2.10 14.72 4.43
N SER A 54 1.58 15.11 5.59
CA SER A 54 1.66 14.29 6.81
C SER A 54 0.65 13.14 6.85
N ILE A 55 -0.32 13.16 5.93
CA ILE A 55 -1.38 12.15 5.84
C ILE A 55 -1.38 11.40 4.50
N VAL A 56 -0.22 11.36 3.82
CA VAL A 56 -0.05 10.54 2.62
C VAL A 56 0.34 9.10 2.98
N ASP A 57 0.28 8.21 2.00
CA ASP A 57 0.57 6.78 2.09
C ASP A 57 -0.21 6.11 3.23
N CYS A 58 -1.46 6.55 3.38
CA CYS A 58 -2.36 6.06 4.41
C CYS A 58 -2.63 4.56 4.24
N SER A 59 -2.51 3.83 5.34
CA SER A 59 -2.72 2.38 5.37
C SER A 59 -3.92 2.01 6.23
N VAL A 60 -4.73 1.06 5.77
CA VAL A 60 -5.88 0.53 6.52
C VAL A 60 -5.39 -0.51 7.51
N GLY A 61 -5.74 -0.31 8.75
CA GLY A 61 -5.31 -1.14 9.87
C GLY A 61 -5.23 -0.33 11.17
N PRO A 62 -4.47 -0.78 12.18
CA PRO A 62 -3.79 -2.08 12.27
C PRO A 62 -4.78 -3.23 12.40
N ILE A 63 -4.50 -4.33 11.73
CA ILE A 63 -5.28 -5.56 11.72
C ILE A 63 -4.58 -6.56 12.64
N GLU A 64 -5.26 -7.00 13.68
CA GLU A 64 -4.81 -8.10 14.51
C GLU A 64 -4.98 -9.43 13.77
N VAL A 65 -3.92 -10.21 13.65
CA VAL A 65 -4.00 -11.60 13.20
C VAL A 65 -4.02 -12.49 14.44
N ILE A 66 -5.21 -12.95 14.81
CA ILE A 66 -5.45 -13.64 16.08
C ILE A 66 -4.58 -14.89 16.22
N GLY A 67 -3.86 -14.98 17.34
CA GLY A 67 -2.96 -16.09 17.66
C GLY A 67 -1.55 -15.98 17.10
N SER A 68 -1.23 -14.90 16.37
CA SER A 68 0.15 -14.63 15.96
C SER A 68 0.99 -14.13 17.14
N LYS A 69 2.26 -14.51 17.16
CA LYS A 69 3.24 -14.18 18.20
C LYS A 69 4.50 -13.60 17.61
N ALA A 70 5.19 -12.77 18.38
CA ALA A 70 6.52 -12.33 18.03
C ALA A 70 7.43 -13.54 17.77
N GLY A 71 8.15 -13.51 16.65
CA GLY A 71 8.99 -14.62 16.14
C GLY A 71 8.29 -15.52 15.12
N ASP A 72 6.98 -15.44 14.97
CA ASP A 72 6.27 -16.08 13.85
C ASP A 72 6.50 -15.32 12.53
N ILE A 73 6.09 -15.92 11.42
CA ILE A 73 6.03 -15.27 10.11
C ILE A 73 4.56 -15.15 9.69
N LEU A 74 4.19 -14.00 9.17
CA LEU A 74 2.89 -13.76 8.54
C LEU A 74 3.02 -13.96 7.03
N GLU A 75 2.37 -14.98 6.48
CA GLU A 75 2.12 -15.10 5.04
C GLU A 75 0.86 -14.29 4.72
N VAL A 76 0.99 -13.34 3.79
CA VAL A 76 -0.14 -12.59 3.23
C VAL A 76 -0.24 -12.91 1.75
N GLU A 77 -1.30 -13.61 1.36
CA GLU A 77 -1.60 -13.94 -0.04
C GLU A 77 -2.53 -12.88 -0.63
N VAL A 78 -2.11 -12.25 -1.73
CA VAL A 78 -2.93 -11.31 -2.49
C VAL A 78 -3.79 -12.08 -3.47
N ILE A 79 -5.07 -12.27 -3.14
CA ILE A 79 -6.01 -13.05 -3.95
C ILE A 79 -6.51 -12.23 -5.14
N ASP A 80 -6.88 -10.96 -4.89
CA ASP A 80 -7.37 -10.06 -5.93
C ASP A 80 -7.20 -8.58 -5.54
N ILE A 81 -7.16 -7.71 -6.55
CA ILE A 81 -7.12 -6.25 -6.38
C ILE A 81 -8.14 -5.63 -7.33
N GLU A 82 -9.17 -5.02 -6.78
CA GLU A 82 -10.21 -4.28 -7.49
C GLU A 82 -9.89 -2.79 -7.38
N LEU A 83 -9.71 -2.10 -8.51
CA LEU A 83 -9.34 -0.69 -8.54
C LEU A 83 -10.58 0.21 -8.63
N ALA A 84 -10.47 1.42 -8.11
CA ALA A 84 -11.41 2.50 -8.39
C ALA A 84 -11.38 2.88 -9.88
N GLU A 85 -12.32 3.73 -10.31
CA GLU A 85 -12.45 4.13 -11.72
C GLU A 85 -11.50 5.27 -12.12
N GLN A 86 -10.79 5.85 -11.15
CA GLN A 86 -9.94 7.01 -11.33
C GLN A 86 -8.68 6.89 -10.47
N GLY A 87 -7.52 7.11 -11.09
CA GLY A 87 -6.24 7.26 -10.42
C GLY A 87 -5.64 8.65 -10.61
N VAL A 88 -4.56 8.91 -9.90
CA VAL A 88 -3.86 10.19 -9.85
C VAL A 88 -2.37 9.98 -10.11
N MET A 89 -1.75 10.86 -10.88
CA MET A 89 -0.30 11.01 -10.92
C MET A 89 0.07 12.46 -10.67
N THR A 90 1.19 12.69 -10.01
CA THR A 90 1.72 14.05 -9.79
C THR A 90 3.17 14.13 -10.21
N THR A 91 3.58 15.32 -10.64
CA THR A 91 5.01 15.69 -10.77
C THR A 91 5.31 16.89 -9.90
N ALA A 92 6.53 16.95 -9.40
CA ALA A 92 6.98 18.06 -8.55
C ALA A 92 8.49 18.27 -8.75
N PRO A 93 9.00 19.51 -8.54
CA PRO A 93 10.43 19.75 -8.46
C PRO A 93 11.10 18.83 -7.43
N ASN A 94 12.22 18.25 -7.81
CA ASN A 94 13.02 17.31 -7.02
C ASN A 94 12.33 15.96 -6.70
N LEU A 95 11.22 15.63 -7.37
CA LEU A 95 10.54 14.34 -7.23
C LEU A 95 10.94 13.40 -8.38
N GLY A 96 11.35 12.18 -8.02
CA GLY A 96 11.79 11.16 -8.99
C GLY A 96 13.14 11.47 -9.66
N VAL A 97 13.55 10.59 -10.57
CA VAL A 97 14.89 10.62 -11.20
C VAL A 97 15.10 11.80 -12.15
N LEU A 98 14.04 12.46 -12.59
CA LEU A 98 14.08 13.66 -13.42
C LEU A 98 13.65 14.92 -12.67
N GLY A 99 13.57 14.85 -11.35
CA GLY A 99 13.05 15.93 -10.52
C GLY A 99 13.85 17.24 -10.65
N ASP A 100 15.14 17.16 -10.95
CA ASP A 100 16.00 18.32 -11.24
C ASP A 100 15.60 19.09 -12.52
N LYS A 101 14.86 18.43 -13.41
CA LYS A 101 14.35 19.00 -14.66
C LYS A 101 12.90 19.45 -14.59
N ILE A 102 12.22 19.09 -13.51
CA ILE A 102 10.84 19.51 -13.27
C ILE A 102 10.85 20.87 -12.59
N THR A 103 10.23 21.84 -13.22
CA THR A 103 10.20 23.24 -12.74
C THR A 103 8.90 23.58 -12.01
N ASP A 104 7.84 22.78 -12.21
CA ASP A 104 6.52 23.09 -11.72
C ASP A 104 5.80 21.85 -11.18
N PHE A 105 4.78 22.08 -10.36
CA PHE A 105 3.89 21.02 -9.88
C PHE A 105 2.81 20.76 -10.94
N ASP A 106 2.65 19.50 -11.31
CA ASP A 106 1.53 19.12 -12.14
C ASP A 106 0.78 17.91 -11.57
N THR A 107 -0.49 17.80 -11.95
CA THR A 107 -1.40 16.73 -11.51
C THR A 107 -2.17 16.23 -12.71
N LYS A 108 -2.24 14.91 -12.83
CA LYS A 108 -3.00 14.25 -13.88
C LYS A 108 -3.98 13.28 -13.27
N ILE A 109 -5.26 13.43 -13.64
CA ILE A 109 -6.32 12.48 -13.33
C ILE A 109 -6.41 11.46 -14.46
N ILE A 110 -6.34 10.18 -14.11
CA ILE A 110 -6.27 9.09 -15.06
C ILE A 110 -7.48 8.19 -14.90
N LYS A 111 -8.29 8.07 -15.94
CA LYS A 111 -9.45 7.17 -15.94
C LYS A 111 -9.01 5.74 -16.14
N ILE A 112 -9.60 4.86 -15.34
CA ILE A 112 -9.40 3.40 -15.41
C ILE A 112 -10.63 2.80 -16.09
N LYS A 113 -10.41 2.17 -17.22
CA LYS A 113 -11.51 1.60 -18.02
C LYS A 113 -10.99 0.49 -18.94
N ASP A 114 -11.80 -0.55 -19.12
CA ASP A 114 -11.58 -1.63 -20.10
C ASP A 114 -10.19 -2.30 -19.97
N GLY A 115 -9.67 -2.43 -18.74
CA GLY A 115 -8.35 -3.01 -18.47
C GLY A 115 -7.16 -2.08 -18.72
N PHE A 116 -7.40 -0.78 -18.92
CA PHE A 116 -6.37 0.21 -19.21
C PHE A 116 -6.50 1.46 -18.35
N ALA A 117 -5.35 2.05 -18.02
CA ALA A 117 -5.22 3.43 -17.57
C ALA A 117 -5.14 4.36 -18.81
N HIS A 118 -6.09 5.26 -18.94
CA HIS A 118 -6.18 6.19 -20.07
C HIS A 118 -5.34 7.44 -19.79
N PHE A 119 -4.03 7.33 -20.01
CA PHE A 119 -3.08 8.39 -19.70
C PHE A 119 -3.26 9.62 -20.60
N SER A 120 -3.53 9.43 -21.87
CA SER A 120 -3.89 10.50 -22.83
C SER A 120 -4.77 9.92 -23.93
N PRO A 121 -5.30 10.75 -24.86
CA PRO A 121 -6.04 10.24 -26.01
C PRO A 121 -5.26 9.22 -26.87
N GLN A 122 -3.93 9.31 -26.86
CA GLN A 122 -3.04 8.45 -27.64
C GLN A 122 -2.38 7.36 -26.82
N ILE A 123 -2.35 7.47 -25.47
CA ILE A 123 -1.60 6.58 -24.60
C ILE A 123 -2.56 5.88 -23.65
N LYS A 124 -2.64 4.57 -23.79
CA LYS A 124 -3.33 3.66 -22.86
C LYS A 124 -2.31 2.68 -22.30
N ILE A 125 -2.26 2.56 -20.99
CA ILE A 125 -1.32 1.70 -20.28
C ILE A 125 -2.09 0.51 -19.73
N PRO A 126 -1.68 -0.75 -20.03
CA PRO A 126 -2.31 -1.93 -19.45
C PRO A 126 -2.24 -1.90 -17.91
N LEU A 127 -3.32 -2.30 -17.26
CA LEU A 127 -3.34 -2.36 -15.80
C LEU A 127 -2.47 -3.50 -15.28
N THR A 128 -1.68 -3.20 -14.26
CA THR A 128 -0.91 -4.15 -13.46
C THR A 128 -1.07 -3.80 -11.98
N PRO A 129 -2.27 -4.00 -11.40
CA PRO A 129 -2.55 -3.57 -10.04
C PRO A 129 -1.58 -4.17 -9.02
N MET A 130 -1.11 -3.33 -8.10
CA MET A 130 -0.18 -3.73 -7.06
C MET A 130 -0.44 -2.97 -5.75
N ILE A 131 0.21 -3.44 -4.67
CA ILE A 131 0.18 -2.81 -3.35
C ILE A 131 1.55 -2.17 -3.11
N GLY A 132 1.60 -0.86 -2.92
CA GLY A 132 2.83 -0.12 -2.60
C GLY A 132 3.19 -0.27 -1.13
N VAL A 133 2.25 -0.02 -0.23
CA VAL A 133 2.46 -0.11 1.22
C VAL A 133 1.79 -1.36 1.79
N ILE A 134 2.58 -2.24 2.40
CA ILE A 134 2.10 -3.37 3.21
C ILE A 134 3.13 -3.73 4.27
N GLY A 135 2.70 -3.84 5.53
CA GLY A 135 3.63 -4.15 6.61
C GLY A 135 2.93 -4.55 7.90
N VAL A 136 3.75 -4.84 8.91
CA VAL A 136 3.34 -5.20 10.27
C VAL A 136 3.92 -4.20 11.28
N PHE A 137 3.60 -4.32 12.55
CA PHE A 137 4.24 -3.50 13.58
C PHE A 137 5.76 -3.72 13.60
N PRO A 138 6.58 -2.65 13.55
CA PRO A 138 8.03 -2.74 13.66
C PRO A 138 8.45 -3.14 15.08
N PRO A 139 9.66 -3.68 15.25
CA PRO A 139 10.19 -4.02 16.57
C PRO A 139 10.51 -2.80 17.44
N GLU A 140 10.86 -1.69 16.78
CA GLU A 140 11.33 -0.45 17.39
C GLU A 140 10.18 0.56 17.56
N GLU A 141 10.50 1.84 17.52
CA GLU A 141 9.53 2.93 17.49
C GLU A 141 8.78 2.98 16.16
N GLY A 142 7.74 3.79 16.11
CA GLY A 142 6.89 3.90 14.94
C GLY A 142 7.63 4.33 13.67
N VAL A 143 7.21 3.79 12.54
CA VAL A 143 7.73 4.11 11.21
C VAL A 143 6.59 4.68 10.38
N HIS A 144 6.74 5.91 9.88
CA HIS A 144 5.74 6.52 9.00
C HIS A 144 5.51 5.65 7.76
N CYS A 145 4.26 5.58 7.28
CA CYS A 145 3.89 4.69 6.17
C CYS A 145 4.63 4.99 4.85
N THR A 146 5.24 6.15 4.71
CA THR A 146 6.09 6.52 3.56
C THR A 146 7.46 5.82 3.53
N PHE A 147 7.85 5.10 4.58
CA PHE A 147 9.16 4.48 4.66
C PHE A 147 9.10 2.95 4.68
N PRO A 148 9.94 2.27 3.90
CA PRO A 148 10.14 0.84 4.00
C PRO A 148 11.06 0.48 5.18
N GLY A 149 10.99 -0.78 5.61
CA GLY A 149 11.86 -1.31 6.66
C GLY A 149 11.75 -2.82 6.81
N SER A 150 12.32 -3.34 7.89
CA SER A 150 12.23 -4.77 8.21
C SER A 150 10.78 -5.24 8.43
N HIS A 151 9.89 -4.33 8.77
CA HIS A 151 8.46 -4.56 8.98
C HIS A 151 7.65 -4.60 7.67
N GLY A 152 8.22 -4.28 6.54
CA GLY A 152 7.54 -3.96 5.28
C GLY A 152 7.45 -2.45 5.08
N GLY A 153 6.23 -1.89 5.08
CA GLY A 153 5.98 -0.46 4.84
C GLY A 153 5.92 -0.14 3.36
N ASN A 154 6.42 1.02 2.97
CA ASN A 154 6.41 1.51 1.59
C ASN A 154 7.50 0.82 0.76
N MET A 155 7.17 -0.33 0.20
CA MET A 155 8.13 -1.13 -0.58
C MET A 155 8.09 -0.84 -2.08
N ASP A 156 7.01 -0.29 -2.58
CA ASP A 156 6.79 0.09 -3.99
C ASP A 156 7.38 -0.88 -5.00
N THR A 157 7.09 -2.15 -4.77
CA THR A 157 7.58 -3.21 -5.64
C THR A 157 6.44 -3.85 -6.43
N LYS A 158 6.48 -3.75 -7.75
CA LYS A 158 5.43 -4.25 -8.66
C LYS A 158 5.21 -5.76 -8.61
N ILE A 159 5.99 -6.50 -7.83
CA ILE A 159 5.77 -7.93 -7.63
C ILE A 159 4.69 -8.23 -6.60
N ILE A 160 4.30 -7.26 -5.73
CA ILE A 160 3.22 -7.44 -4.75
C ILE A 160 1.87 -7.19 -5.44
N LYS A 161 1.39 -8.19 -6.12
CA LYS A 161 0.20 -8.16 -6.97
C LYS A 161 -0.62 -9.43 -6.81
N LYS A 162 -1.76 -9.51 -7.48
CA LYS A 162 -2.59 -10.72 -7.51
C LYS A 162 -1.78 -11.99 -7.74
N GLY A 163 -1.97 -12.98 -6.86
CA GLY A 163 -1.29 -14.26 -6.86
C GLY A 163 0.05 -14.29 -6.10
N THR A 164 0.51 -13.16 -5.58
CA THR A 164 1.76 -13.10 -4.80
C THR A 164 1.49 -13.44 -3.34
N LYS A 165 2.46 -14.05 -2.69
CA LYS A 165 2.56 -14.23 -1.25
C LYS A 165 3.71 -13.40 -0.72
N VAL A 166 3.40 -12.56 0.26
CA VAL A 166 4.38 -11.76 0.99
C VAL A 166 4.58 -12.40 2.36
N TYR A 167 5.82 -12.60 2.76
CA TYR A 167 6.17 -13.12 4.08
C TYR A 167 6.77 -11.99 4.92
N LEU A 168 6.11 -11.67 6.02
CA LEU A 168 6.48 -10.59 6.91
C LEU A 168 6.91 -11.17 8.27
N PRO A 169 8.08 -10.80 8.82
CA PRO A 169 8.47 -11.21 10.17
C PRO A 169 7.56 -10.52 11.20
N ILE A 170 6.98 -11.29 12.12
CA ILE A 170 6.15 -10.75 13.21
C ILE A 170 7.04 -10.38 14.39
N TYR A 171 7.08 -9.10 14.72
CA TYR A 171 7.87 -8.58 15.85
C TYR A 171 7.04 -8.39 17.12
N VAL A 172 5.73 -8.26 16.96
CA VAL A 172 4.80 -7.96 18.07
C VAL A 172 3.60 -8.88 17.97
N ASP A 173 3.13 -9.37 19.12
CA ASP A 173 1.93 -10.21 19.21
C ASP A 173 0.74 -9.54 18.51
N GLY A 174 0.01 -10.30 17.70
CA GLY A 174 -1.09 -9.78 16.89
C GLY A 174 -0.67 -9.24 15.53
N ALA A 175 0.63 -9.19 15.21
CA ALA A 175 1.24 -8.71 13.97
C ALA A 175 1.03 -7.21 13.68
N GLY A 176 -0.20 -6.68 13.76
CA GLY A 176 -0.51 -5.29 13.41
C GLY A 176 -0.40 -5.01 11.92
N LEU A 177 -0.94 -5.92 11.09
CA LEU A 177 -0.93 -5.78 9.63
C LEU A 177 -1.66 -4.50 9.21
N ALA A 178 -1.05 -3.72 8.32
CA ALA A 178 -1.71 -2.62 7.64
C ALA A 178 -1.24 -2.55 6.18
N LEU A 179 -2.11 -2.03 5.30
CA LEU A 179 -1.82 -1.88 3.88
C LEU A 179 -2.60 -0.74 3.27
N GLY A 180 -2.05 -0.19 2.20
CA GLY A 180 -2.65 0.90 1.44
C GLY A 180 -1.85 1.17 0.18
N ASP A 181 -2.01 2.37 -0.37
CA ASP A 181 -1.19 2.84 -1.47
C ASP A 181 -1.19 1.85 -2.64
N LEU A 182 -2.36 1.70 -3.28
CA LEU A 182 -2.48 0.86 -4.46
C LEU A 182 -2.06 1.64 -5.70
N HIS A 183 -1.37 0.97 -6.60
CA HIS A 183 -1.11 1.51 -7.93
C HIS A 183 -1.86 0.73 -9.00
N ALA A 184 -2.48 1.44 -9.95
CA ALA A 184 -3.11 0.83 -11.11
C ALA A 184 -2.07 0.20 -12.05
N CYS A 185 -0.91 0.82 -12.12
CA CYS A 185 0.33 0.32 -12.70
C CYS A 185 1.52 1.19 -12.27
N MET A 186 2.70 0.60 -12.27
CA MET A 186 3.97 1.26 -11.94
C MET A 186 5.10 0.59 -12.72
N GLY A 187 6.11 1.36 -13.11
CA GLY A 187 7.40 0.85 -13.61
C GLY A 187 8.33 0.45 -12.46
N ASP A 188 9.35 -0.33 -12.75
CA ASP A 188 10.36 -0.70 -11.75
C ASP A 188 11.03 0.54 -11.16
N GLY A 189 11.15 0.57 -9.84
CA GLY A 189 11.82 1.61 -9.09
C GLY A 189 11.05 2.94 -9.00
N GLU A 190 9.78 2.95 -9.43
CA GLU A 190 8.91 4.13 -9.34
C GLU A 190 9.61 5.44 -9.76
N LEU A 191 10.28 5.42 -10.91
CA LEU A 191 11.25 6.44 -11.32
C LEU A 191 10.70 7.87 -11.36
N SER A 192 9.40 8.05 -11.51
CA SER A 192 8.74 9.37 -11.46
C SER A 192 8.43 9.83 -10.03
N GLY A 193 8.60 8.97 -9.02
CA GLY A 193 8.24 9.21 -7.64
C GLY A 193 6.73 9.16 -7.37
N THR A 194 5.98 8.60 -8.30
CA THR A 194 4.58 8.16 -8.17
C THR A 194 4.28 7.06 -9.18
N GLY A 195 3.48 6.06 -8.78
CA GLY A 195 2.77 5.19 -9.71
C GLY A 195 1.54 5.88 -10.29
N ILE A 196 0.57 5.14 -10.81
CA ILE A 196 -0.80 5.65 -10.95
C ILE A 196 -1.51 5.33 -9.64
N GLU A 197 -1.50 6.30 -8.74
CA GLU A 197 -2.04 6.21 -7.39
C GLU A 197 -3.54 6.04 -7.42
N ILE A 198 -4.08 5.08 -6.67
CA ILE A 198 -5.49 4.76 -6.79
C ILE A 198 -6.04 4.09 -5.53
N GLY A 199 -7.25 4.44 -5.15
CA GLY A 199 -8.00 3.68 -4.16
C GLY A 199 -8.56 2.39 -4.75
N GLY A 200 -8.94 1.47 -3.88
CA GLY A 200 -9.49 0.20 -4.33
C GLY A 200 -9.90 -0.73 -3.21
N LYS A 201 -9.99 -2.01 -3.55
CA LYS A 201 -10.34 -3.08 -2.62
C LYS A 201 -9.46 -4.29 -2.86
N VAL A 202 -8.77 -4.74 -1.84
CA VAL A 202 -7.86 -5.88 -1.91
C VAL A 202 -8.48 -7.08 -1.21
N CYS A 203 -8.48 -8.23 -1.87
CA CYS A 203 -8.83 -9.52 -1.28
C CYS A 203 -7.56 -10.22 -0.81
N LEU A 204 -7.46 -10.48 0.48
CA LEU A 204 -6.29 -11.08 1.11
C LEU A 204 -6.65 -12.38 1.83
N LYS A 205 -5.66 -13.25 1.94
CA LYS A 205 -5.64 -14.34 2.90
C LYS A 205 -4.40 -14.25 3.76
N VAL A 206 -4.56 -14.35 5.07
CA VAL A 206 -3.43 -14.38 6.02
C VAL A 206 -3.22 -15.78 6.56
N LYS A 207 -1.95 -16.13 6.82
CA LYS A 207 -1.58 -17.40 7.46
C LYS A 207 -0.38 -17.19 8.38
N ILE A 208 -0.50 -17.71 9.60
CA ILE A 208 0.59 -17.71 10.59
C ILE A 208 1.46 -18.94 10.34
N ILE A 209 2.76 -18.75 10.19
CA ILE A 209 3.77 -19.81 10.04
C ILE A 209 4.63 -19.81 11.31
N LYS A 210 4.53 -20.88 12.11
CA LYS A 210 5.26 -21.02 13.37
C LYS A 210 6.70 -21.46 13.20
N GLU A 211 6.96 -22.27 12.16
CA GLU A 211 8.28 -22.80 11.84
C GLU A 211 8.61 -22.46 10.40
N PHE A 212 9.41 -21.42 10.21
CA PHE A 212 9.89 -21.04 8.88
C PHE A 212 11.35 -21.52 8.72
N PRO A 213 11.71 -22.11 7.57
CA PRO A 213 13.02 -22.73 7.37
C PRO A 213 14.22 -21.75 7.49
N LEU A 214 13.95 -20.47 7.35
CA LEU A 214 14.93 -19.40 7.39
C LEU A 214 14.55 -18.37 8.45
N SER A 215 15.54 -17.79 9.13
CA SER A 215 15.30 -16.63 9.99
C SER A 215 15.08 -15.40 9.12
N LEU A 216 13.81 -15.06 8.88
CA LEU A 216 13.48 -13.84 8.15
C LEU A 216 13.69 -12.61 9.05
N LYS A 217 14.49 -11.67 8.54
CA LYS A 217 14.68 -10.35 9.16
C LYS A 217 14.05 -9.23 8.35
N ASN A 218 13.65 -9.51 7.13
CA ASN A 218 13.01 -8.57 6.21
C ASN A 218 11.90 -9.28 5.45
N PRO A 219 10.96 -8.56 4.82
CA PRO A 219 9.96 -9.11 3.91
C PRO A 219 10.57 -9.89 2.74
N VAL A 220 9.90 -10.95 2.32
CA VAL A 220 10.22 -11.75 1.12
C VAL A 220 8.95 -12.14 0.37
#